data_244b0b258ecae719c59e8a541836c95b
#
_entry.id   244b0b258ecae719c59e8a541836c95b
#
_cell.length_a   1.000
_cell.length_b   1.000
_cell.length_c   1.000
_cell.angle_alpha   90.00
_cell.angle_beta   90.00
_cell.angle_gamma   90.00
#
_symmetry.space_group_name_H-M   'P 1'
#
loop_
_entity.id
_entity.type
_entity.pdbx_description
1 polymer ?
#
loop_
_entity_poly.entity_id
_entity_poly.type
_entity_poly.pdbx_seq_one_letter_code
_entity_poly.pdbx_strand_id
1 'polypeptide(L)'
;MKKGLISLLVTVVMLAAGLAQMPQAAELKTFTITSGPLGGDFYALGGVIGEAARGVMPGTTVSVNTGGSVENLLKIDAGKADLGTSMIKLYQESLKAEGVFANRKPVQNVKIMMYVAPMPMSFFLVREDSPYTSIADIARTKPKIRLLTSKKGSSPAVASENMLKQYGFTFEDIKEWGGSVSYVSYAEASSLIQDGHADAYVGPIVSSINELITTVKMKLLPIDQAVLDKLSSDGYMTYTIKAGQYYFITKDTPHMAETVVLPVGANLPDDAVYALTKVLCEKPEMIRNVHQTYSVFDPSKSADYIAVQYIHPGALRYYKEKGWVK
;
A
#
# COMPACT_ATOMS: atom_id res chain seq x y z
N MET A 1 -7.63 -70.53 -64.97
CA MET A 1 -7.21 -69.17 -65.18
C MET A 1 -8.34 -68.22 -64.80
N LYS A 2 -8.27 -67.60 -63.65
CA LYS A 2 -8.92 -66.27 -63.30
C LYS A 2 -8.45 -65.93 -61.93
N LYS A 3 -7.69 -64.84 -61.88
CA LYS A 3 -7.11 -64.23 -60.68
C LYS A 3 -8.19 -63.51 -59.89
N GLY A 4 -8.40 -63.87 -58.65
CA GLY A 4 -9.27 -63.14 -57.71
C GLY A 4 -8.45 -62.03 -57.03
N LEU A 5 -8.91 -60.83 -57.21
CA LEU A 5 -8.39 -59.64 -56.55
C LEU A 5 -8.97 -59.53 -55.10
N ILE A 6 -8.15 -59.66 -54.11
CA ILE A 6 -8.54 -59.41 -52.69
C ILE A 6 -8.43 -57.92 -52.45
N SER A 7 -9.59 -57.29 -52.28
CA SER A 7 -9.70 -55.89 -51.89
C SER A 7 -9.54 -55.77 -50.36
N LEU A 8 -8.43 -55.21 -49.88
CA LEU A 8 -8.17 -54.91 -48.46
C LEU A 8 -8.84 -53.63 -48.13
N LEU A 9 -9.97 -53.64 -47.43
CA LEU A 9 -10.64 -52.47 -46.89
C LEU A 9 -9.90 -51.99 -45.63
N VAL A 10 -9.08 -50.92 -45.74
CA VAL A 10 -8.45 -50.28 -44.61
C VAL A 10 -9.47 -49.35 -43.99
N THR A 11 -10.04 -49.71 -42.85
CA THR A 11 -10.90 -48.85 -42.03
C THR A 11 -10.03 -47.92 -41.24
N VAL A 12 -9.90 -46.69 -41.69
CA VAL A 12 -9.27 -45.61 -40.92
C VAL A 12 -10.24 -45.15 -39.81
N VAL A 13 -10.02 -45.65 -38.60
CA VAL A 13 -10.68 -45.10 -37.38
C VAL A 13 -10.07 -43.75 -37.09
N MET A 14 -10.76 -42.69 -37.44
CA MET A 14 -10.43 -41.33 -36.95
C MET A 14 -10.73 -41.26 -35.45
N LEU A 15 -9.69 -41.36 -34.62
CA LEU A 15 -9.73 -40.95 -33.23
C LEU A 15 -9.82 -39.42 -33.23
N ALA A 16 -11.02 -38.87 -33.18
CA ALA A 16 -11.24 -37.46 -32.83
C ALA A 16 -10.87 -37.30 -31.35
N ALA A 17 -9.59 -37.02 -31.09
CA ALA A 17 -9.17 -36.56 -29.79
C ALA A 17 -9.90 -35.22 -29.54
N GLY A 18 -10.92 -35.26 -28.70
CA GLY A 18 -11.57 -34.05 -28.16
C GLY A 18 -10.52 -33.21 -27.42
N LEU A 19 -9.98 -32.24 -28.10
CA LEU A 19 -9.31 -31.12 -27.45
C LEU A 19 -10.38 -30.48 -26.58
N ALA A 20 -10.39 -30.81 -25.29
CA ALA A 20 -11.12 -30.04 -24.29
C ALA A 20 -10.61 -28.61 -24.44
N GLN A 21 -11.45 -27.72 -25.01
CA GLN A 21 -11.20 -26.29 -24.99
C GLN A 21 -11.13 -25.92 -23.50
N MET A 22 -9.92 -25.70 -23.03
CA MET A 22 -9.75 -24.98 -21.76
C MET A 22 -10.57 -23.69 -21.86
N PRO A 23 -11.42 -23.41 -20.88
CA PRO A 23 -12.15 -22.14 -20.90
C PRO A 23 -11.12 -21.02 -21.03
N GLN A 24 -11.18 -20.31 -22.15
CA GLN A 24 -10.35 -19.16 -22.42
C GLN A 24 -10.69 -18.16 -21.33
N ALA A 25 -9.73 -17.89 -20.44
CA ALA A 25 -9.91 -16.90 -19.38
C ALA A 25 -10.44 -15.62 -20.04
N ALA A 26 -11.50 -15.03 -19.46
CA ALA A 26 -12.10 -13.82 -20.01
C ALA A 26 -10.97 -12.78 -20.20
N GLU A 27 -10.73 -12.41 -21.46
CA GLU A 27 -9.61 -11.54 -21.84
C GLU A 27 -9.88 -10.16 -21.27
N LEU A 28 -9.09 -9.76 -20.25
CA LEU A 28 -9.15 -8.42 -19.68
C LEU A 28 -8.71 -7.42 -20.76
N LYS A 29 -9.64 -6.61 -21.25
CA LYS A 29 -9.29 -5.56 -22.22
C LYS A 29 -8.50 -4.41 -21.59
N THR A 30 -8.80 -4.10 -20.34
CA THR A 30 -8.14 -3.04 -19.56
C THR A 30 -7.80 -3.53 -18.16
N PHE A 31 -6.70 -3.04 -17.61
CA PHE A 31 -6.32 -3.25 -16.22
C PHE A 31 -5.87 -1.91 -15.63
N THR A 32 -6.68 -1.36 -14.75
CA THR A 32 -6.49 -0.04 -14.17
C THR A 32 -5.95 -0.14 -12.75
N ILE A 33 -4.77 0.43 -12.53
CA ILE A 33 -4.13 0.50 -11.22
C ILE A 33 -4.30 1.90 -10.66
N THR A 34 -4.75 2.01 -9.40
CA THR A 34 -4.82 3.25 -8.64
C THR A 34 -3.83 3.18 -7.48
N SER A 35 -2.92 4.15 -7.37
CA SER A 35 -1.77 4.04 -6.48
C SER A 35 -1.67 5.21 -5.49
N GLY A 36 -0.54 5.87 -5.39
CA GLY A 36 -0.32 7.04 -4.54
C GLY A 36 -0.20 8.34 -5.31
N PRO A 37 0.06 9.44 -4.62
CA PRO A 37 0.39 10.71 -5.26
C PRO A 37 1.76 10.64 -5.93
N LEU A 38 1.97 11.49 -6.94
CA LEU A 38 3.27 11.64 -7.60
C LEU A 38 4.37 11.95 -6.59
N GLY A 39 5.56 11.36 -6.80
CA GLY A 39 6.70 11.49 -5.91
C GLY A 39 6.63 10.62 -4.65
N GLY A 40 5.58 9.83 -4.46
CA GLY A 40 5.43 8.90 -3.35
C GLY A 40 5.73 7.46 -3.75
N ASP A 41 6.13 6.65 -2.76
CA ASP A 41 6.52 5.25 -2.96
C ASP A 41 5.37 4.38 -3.49
N PHE A 42 4.11 4.71 -3.15
CA PHE A 42 2.95 4.01 -3.69
C PHE A 42 2.79 4.22 -5.19
N TYR A 43 3.11 5.42 -5.71
CA TYR A 43 3.06 5.67 -7.14
C TYR A 43 4.13 4.86 -7.88
N ALA A 44 5.34 4.83 -7.34
CA ALA A 44 6.43 4.03 -7.88
C ALA A 44 6.12 2.52 -7.83
N LEU A 45 5.55 2.03 -6.71
CA LEU A 45 5.10 0.65 -6.58
C LEU A 45 4.01 0.31 -7.61
N GLY A 46 3.03 1.21 -7.82
CA GLY A 46 2.02 1.07 -8.86
C GLY A 46 2.61 0.95 -10.25
N GLY A 47 3.67 1.71 -10.56
CA GLY A 47 4.42 1.62 -11.81
C GLY A 47 5.03 0.25 -12.05
N VAL A 48 5.71 -0.30 -11.04
CA VAL A 48 6.31 -1.64 -11.09
C VAL A 48 5.25 -2.74 -11.25
N ILE A 49 4.13 -2.64 -10.52
CA ILE A 49 3.01 -3.57 -10.67
C ILE A 49 2.42 -3.49 -12.09
N GLY A 50 2.32 -2.27 -12.64
CA GLY A 50 1.85 -2.06 -14.01
C GLY A 50 2.75 -2.70 -15.05
N GLU A 51 4.07 -2.64 -14.87
CA GLU A 51 5.03 -3.32 -15.72
C GLU A 51 4.91 -4.84 -15.62
N ALA A 52 4.80 -5.37 -14.41
CA ALA A 52 4.55 -6.79 -14.18
C ALA A 52 3.26 -7.26 -14.86
N ALA A 53 2.18 -6.48 -14.74
CA ALA A 53 0.89 -6.78 -15.37
C ALA A 53 0.98 -6.82 -16.90
N ARG A 54 1.68 -5.87 -17.54
CA ARG A 54 1.93 -5.89 -18.99
C ARG A 54 2.66 -7.14 -19.44
N GLY A 55 3.59 -7.64 -18.60
CA GLY A 55 4.35 -8.85 -18.90
C GLY A 55 3.53 -10.15 -18.84
N VAL A 56 2.49 -10.21 -18.00
CA VAL A 56 1.70 -11.45 -17.76
C VAL A 56 0.28 -11.37 -18.32
N MET A 57 -0.17 -10.24 -18.83
CA MET A 57 -1.50 -10.01 -19.41
C MET A 57 -1.37 -9.47 -20.84
N PRO A 58 -0.87 -10.28 -21.80
CA PRO A 58 -0.70 -9.84 -23.18
C PRO A 58 -2.06 -9.43 -23.79
N GLY A 59 -2.08 -8.32 -24.52
CA GLY A 59 -3.31 -7.78 -25.13
C GLY A 59 -4.14 -6.88 -24.20
N THR A 60 -3.82 -6.82 -22.89
CA THR A 60 -4.49 -5.94 -21.92
C THR A 60 -3.87 -4.56 -21.94
N THR A 61 -4.69 -3.51 -22.04
CA THR A 61 -4.23 -2.13 -21.83
C THR A 61 -4.08 -1.85 -20.33
N VAL A 62 -2.85 -1.65 -19.87
CA VAL A 62 -2.55 -1.38 -18.44
C VAL A 62 -2.33 0.10 -18.22
N SER A 63 -3.10 0.71 -17.33
CA SER A 63 -2.96 2.10 -16.89
C SER A 63 -2.62 2.19 -15.41
N VAL A 64 -1.78 3.19 -15.05
CA VAL A 64 -1.41 3.49 -13.67
C VAL A 64 -1.78 4.93 -13.37
N ASN A 65 -2.65 5.11 -12.39
CA ASN A 65 -3.20 6.40 -12.00
C ASN A 65 -2.78 6.78 -10.59
N THR A 66 -2.75 8.07 -10.32
CA THR A 66 -2.62 8.59 -8.96
C THR A 66 -3.85 8.26 -8.13
N GLY A 67 -3.68 8.19 -6.81
CA GLY A 67 -4.77 7.91 -5.88
C GLY A 67 -4.39 8.19 -4.44
N GLY A 68 -5.12 7.57 -3.54
CA GLY A 68 -4.88 7.58 -2.10
C GLY A 68 -5.55 6.38 -1.46
N SER A 69 -5.02 5.88 -0.35
CA SER A 69 -5.40 4.58 0.22
C SER A 69 -6.91 4.37 0.41
N VAL A 70 -7.62 5.38 0.92
CA VAL A 70 -9.10 5.34 1.08
C VAL A 70 -9.79 5.38 -0.29
N GLU A 71 -9.36 6.29 -1.15
CA GLU A 71 -9.93 6.44 -2.50
C GLU A 71 -9.74 5.19 -3.35
N ASN A 72 -8.58 4.52 -3.22
CA ASN A 72 -8.27 3.31 -3.96
C ASN A 72 -9.22 2.17 -3.62
N LEU A 73 -9.50 1.93 -2.34
CA LEU A 73 -10.48 0.93 -1.90
C LEU A 73 -11.86 1.23 -2.47
N LEU A 74 -12.30 2.48 -2.46
CA LEU A 74 -13.61 2.89 -2.98
C LEU A 74 -13.68 2.79 -4.52
N LYS A 75 -12.60 3.09 -5.23
CA LYS A 75 -12.53 2.94 -6.70
C LYS A 75 -12.59 1.48 -7.12
N ILE A 76 -11.89 0.60 -6.38
CA ILE A 76 -11.91 -0.84 -6.65
C ILE A 76 -13.30 -1.41 -6.35
N ASP A 77 -13.90 -1.07 -5.21
CA ASP A 77 -15.25 -1.52 -4.84
C ASP A 77 -16.30 -1.12 -5.88
N ALA A 78 -16.15 0.07 -6.46
CA ALA A 78 -17.02 0.60 -7.51
C ALA A 78 -16.68 0.09 -8.92
N GLY A 79 -15.70 -0.80 -9.09
CA GLY A 79 -15.25 -1.29 -10.41
C GLY A 79 -14.59 -0.22 -11.29
N LYS A 80 -14.10 0.88 -10.71
CA LYS A 80 -13.40 1.97 -11.41
C LYS A 80 -11.88 1.79 -11.45
N ALA A 81 -11.37 0.83 -10.73
CA ALA A 81 -10.00 0.36 -10.77
C ALA A 81 -9.98 -1.14 -10.45
N ASP A 82 -8.97 -1.83 -10.95
CA ASP A 82 -8.81 -3.27 -10.82
C ASP A 82 -7.88 -3.63 -9.65
N LEU A 83 -6.84 -2.83 -9.44
CA LEU A 83 -5.86 -2.99 -8.38
C LEU A 83 -5.50 -1.64 -7.78
N GLY A 84 -5.08 -1.65 -6.53
CA GLY A 84 -4.57 -0.45 -5.87
C GLY A 84 -3.53 -0.73 -4.81
N THR A 85 -3.06 0.36 -4.19
CA THR A 85 -2.24 0.32 -2.98
C THR A 85 -3.05 0.84 -1.80
N SER A 86 -2.98 0.16 -0.65
CA SER A 86 -3.65 0.61 0.57
C SER A 86 -2.95 0.04 1.81
N MET A 87 -3.56 0.23 2.97
CA MET A 87 -3.13 -0.33 4.24
C MET A 87 -4.15 -1.33 4.76
N ILE A 88 -3.68 -2.37 5.45
CA ILE A 88 -4.54 -3.44 5.95
C ILE A 88 -5.59 -2.89 6.93
N LYS A 89 -5.22 -1.94 7.80
CA LYS A 89 -6.14 -1.29 8.73
C LYS A 89 -7.29 -0.58 8.00
N LEU A 90 -6.99 0.22 6.99
CA LEU A 90 -8.02 0.90 6.19
C LEU A 90 -8.92 -0.09 5.45
N TYR A 91 -8.36 -1.19 4.95
CA TYR A 91 -9.17 -2.26 4.35
C TYR A 91 -10.13 -2.87 5.38
N GLN A 92 -9.64 -3.20 6.59
CA GLN A 92 -10.48 -3.75 7.66
C GLN A 92 -11.59 -2.77 8.10
N GLU A 93 -11.26 -1.48 8.25
CA GLU A 93 -12.25 -0.42 8.54
C GLU A 93 -13.30 -0.29 7.43
N SER A 94 -12.87 -0.41 6.16
CA SER A 94 -13.79 -0.32 5.01
C SER A 94 -14.79 -1.46 4.95
N LEU A 95 -14.40 -2.66 5.39
CA LEU A 95 -15.30 -3.82 5.48
C LEU A 95 -16.41 -3.65 6.53
N LYS A 96 -16.15 -2.84 7.56
CA LYS A 96 -17.07 -2.61 8.69
C LYS A 96 -17.75 -1.25 8.64
N ALA A 97 -17.38 -0.40 7.69
CA ALA A 97 -17.78 1.01 7.65
C ALA A 97 -17.40 1.77 8.94
N GLU A 98 -16.19 1.55 9.42
CA GLU A 98 -15.62 2.19 10.62
C GLU A 98 -14.59 3.28 10.24
N GLY A 99 -14.14 4.05 11.23
CA GLY A 99 -13.09 5.08 11.05
C GLY A 99 -13.48 6.09 9.98
N VAL A 100 -12.61 6.26 8.98
CA VAL A 100 -12.85 7.20 7.86
C VAL A 100 -13.97 6.74 6.91
N PHE A 101 -14.48 5.53 7.07
CA PHE A 101 -15.57 4.96 6.29
C PHE A 101 -16.92 4.98 7.04
N ALA A 102 -17.02 5.50 8.27
CA ALA A 102 -18.20 5.43 9.15
C ALA A 102 -19.50 5.94 8.50
N ASN A 103 -19.42 6.88 7.54
CA ASN A 103 -20.58 7.41 6.82
C ASN A 103 -20.77 6.80 5.41
N ARG A 104 -20.23 5.60 5.18
CA ARG A 104 -20.26 4.89 3.89
C ARG A 104 -20.87 3.51 4.06
N LYS A 105 -21.19 2.87 2.94
CA LYS A 105 -21.51 1.43 2.94
C LYS A 105 -20.20 0.63 3.06
N PRO A 106 -20.23 -0.53 3.74
CA PRO A 106 -19.09 -1.45 3.73
C PRO A 106 -18.69 -1.82 2.30
N VAL A 107 -17.39 -1.89 2.03
CA VAL A 107 -16.90 -2.40 0.75
C VAL A 107 -17.17 -3.91 0.64
N GLN A 108 -17.54 -4.38 -0.54
CA GLN A 108 -17.92 -5.78 -0.79
C GLN A 108 -17.11 -6.42 -1.92
N ASN A 109 -16.67 -5.63 -2.90
CA ASN A 109 -16.02 -6.10 -4.12
C ASN A 109 -14.49 -5.95 -4.09
N VAL A 110 -13.90 -5.94 -2.89
CA VAL A 110 -12.45 -5.81 -2.70
C VAL A 110 -11.91 -7.04 -1.99
N LYS A 111 -10.86 -7.61 -2.54
CA LYS A 111 -10.02 -8.65 -1.93
C LYS A 111 -8.59 -8.13 -1.82
N ILE A 112 -7.73 -8.85 -1.13
CA ILE A 112 -6.31 -8.54 -1.06
C ILE A 112 -5.54 -9.54 -1.91
N MET A 113 -4.66 -9.02 -2.78
CA MET A 113 -3.75 -9.87 -3.55
C MET A 113 -2.55 -10.26 -2.69
N MET A 114 -1.89 -9.28 -2.03
CA MET A 114 -0.72 -9.57 -1.20
C MET A 114 -0.47 -8.50 -0.14
N TYR A 115 0.21 -8.92 0.92
CA TYR A 115 0.97 -8.06 1.82
C TYR A 115 2.32 -7.75 1.17
N VAL A 116 2.81 -6.53 1.35
CA VAL A 116 4.08 -6.08 0.77
C VAL A 116 5.15 -5.85 1.84
N ALA A 117 4.92 -4.91 2.76
CA ALA A 117 5.90 -4.53 3.77
C ALA A 117 5.25 -3.73 4.90
N PRO A 118 5.87 -3.68 6.09
CA PRO A 118 5.55 -2.64 7.07
C PRO A 118 6.05 -1.29 6.54
N MET A 119 5.25 -0.24 6.70
CA MET A 119 5.63 1.13 6.36
C MET A 119 5.57 1.99 7.62
N PRO A 120 6.70 2.48 8.11
CA PRO A 120 6.72 3.45 9.20
C PRO A 120 5.95 4.71 8.82
N MET A 121 5.06 5.16 9.71
CA MET A 121 4.15 6.27 9.49
C MET A 121 4.34 7.37 10.52
N SER A 122 3.86 8.57 10.20
CA SER A 122 3.63 9.62 11.20
C SER A 122 4.90 10.10 11.92
N PHE A 123 6.03 10.18 11.20
CA PHE A 123 7.19 10.89 11.71
C PHE A 123 6.82 12.35 11.98
N PHE A 124 6.80 12.76 13.25
CA PHE A 124 6.58 14.15 13.58
C PHE A 124 7.94 14.87 13.58
N LEU A 125 8.25 15.49 12.45
CA LEU A 125 9.50 16.21 12.24
C LEU A 125 9.29 17.71 12.50
N VAL A 126 10.16 18.30 13.29
CA VAL A 126 10.24 19.75 13.49
C VAL A 126 11.63 20.24 13.11
N ARG A 127 11.81 21.53 12.84
CA ARG A 127 13.14 22.10 12.64
C ARG A 127 14.01 21.85 13.86
N GLU A 128 15.32 21.68 13.67
CA GLU A 128 16.26 21.34 14.75
C GLU A 128 16.27 22.40 15.88
N ASP A 129 16.13 23.68 15.52
CA ASP A 129 16.07 24.83 16.43
C ASP A 129 14.71 25.01 17.16
N SER A 130 13.72 24.17 16.84
CA SER A 130 12.41 24.18 17.50
C SER A 130 12.56 23.94 19.01
N PRO A 131 11.80 24.61 19.87
CA PRO A 131 11.86 24.40 21.31
C PRO A 131 11.24 23.10 21.78
N TYR A 132 10.50 22.38 20.93
CA TYR A 132 9.78 21.16 21.29
C TYR A 132 10.71 19.95 21.27
N THR A 133 10.57 19.09 22.27
CA THR A 133 11.36 17.85 22.42
C THR A 133 10.49 16.60 22.38
N SER A 134 9.16 16.74 22.48
CA SER A 134 8.19 15.64 22.43
C SER A 134 6.87 16.09 21.78
N ILE A 135 6.07 15.14 21.33
CA ILE A 135 4.70 15.41 20.84
C ILE A 135 3.82 15.90 22.03
N ALA A 136 4.10 15.41 23.24
CA ALA A 136 3.41 15.86 24.45
C ALA A 136 3.67 17.35 24.75
N ASP A 137 4.84 17.90 24.38
CA ASP A 137 5.09 19.35 24.48
C ASP A 137 4.14 20.14 23.59
N ILE A 138 3.89 19.67 22.37
CA ILE A 138 2.92 20.30 21.45
C ILE A 138 1.52 20.31 22.09
N ALA A 139 1.07 19.16 22.62
CA ALA A 139 -0.22 19.06 23.30
C ALA A 139 -0.35 20.02 24.49
N ARG A 140 0.71 20.15 25.30
CA ARG A 140 0.73 20.96 26.51
C ARG A 140 0.81 22.47 26.21
N THR A 141 1.65 22.85 25.24
CA THR A 141 1.93 24.29 24.97
C THR A 141 0.96 24.92 23.96
N LYS A 142 0.26 24.08 23.19
CA LYS A 142 -0.73 24.51 22.17
C LYS A 142 -0.19 25.63 21.25
N PRO A 143 0.93 25.35 20.55
CA PRO A 143 1.63 26.39 19.80
C PRO A 143 0.92 26.76 18.50
N LYS A 144 1.17 27.97 18.02
CA LYS A 144 0.81 28.41 16.66
C LYS A 144 1.77 27.81 15.64
N ILE A 145 1.73 26.48 15.45
CA ILE A 145 2.62 25.76 14.55
C ILE A 145 2.02 25.67 13.15
N ARG A 146 2.84 25.86 12.11
CA ARG A 146 2.47 25.61 10.71
C ARG A 146 2.85 24.17 10.36
N LEU A 147 1.89 23.26 10.46
CA LEU A 147 2.08 21.83 10.26
C LEU A 147 1.71 21.42 8.84
N LEU A 148 2.56 20.65 8.20
CA LEU A 148 2.28 19.98 6.93
C LEU A 148 2.00 18.50 7.17
N THR A 149 1.09 17.95 6.38
CA THR A 149 0.80 16.51 6.35
C THR A 149 0.45 16.08 4.93
N SER A 150 0.35 14.77 4.71
CA SER A 150 0.00 14.18 3.44
C SER A 150 -1.43 14.54 3.01
N LYS A 151 -1.78 14.29 1.74
CA LYS A 151 -3.11 14.58 1.19
C LYS A 151 -4.23 14.05 2.08
N LYS A 152 -5.28 14.84 2.23
CA LYS A 152 -6.47 14.48 3.01
C LYS A 152 -7.05 13.13 2.53
N GLY A 153 -7.34 12.22 3.46
CA GLY A 153 -7.85 10.88 3.13
C GLY A 153 -6.78 9.88 2.67
N SER A 154 -5.50 10.25 2.67
CA SER A 154 -4.41 9.29 2.54
C SER A 154 -4.18 8.58 3.87
N SER A 155 -3.68 7.33 3.84
CA SER A 155 -3.34 6.59 5.06
C SER A 155 -2.37 7.35 5.97
N PRO A 156 -1.30 8.03 5.46
CA PRO A 156 -0.42 8.77 6.34
C PRO A 156 -1.12 9.92 7.10
N ALA A 157 -2.03 10.65 6.45
CA ALA A 157 -2.77 11.72 7.12
C ALA A 157 -3.72 11.16 8.20
N VAL A 158 -4.42 10.05 7.89
CA VAL A 158 -5.31 9.35 8.84
C VAL A 158 -4.51 8.80 10.02
N ALA A 159 -3.39 8.11 9.75
CA ALA A 159 -2.53 7.55 10.79
C ALA A 159 -1.94 8.64 11.70
N SER A 160 -1.50 9.75 11.11
CA SER A 160 -0.96 10.89 11.86
C SER A 160 -2.02 11.52 12.77
N GLU A 161 -3.24 11.72 12.27
CA GLU A 161 -4.33 12.25 13.09
C GLU A 161 -4.71 11.29 14.22
N ASN A 162 -4.75 9.97 13.96
CA ASN A 162 -5.00 8.96 14.98
C ASN A 162 -3.91 8.94 16.05
N MET A 163 -2.64 9.12 15.66
CA MET A 163 -1.53 9.29 16.60
C MET A 163 -1.73 10.54 17.49
N LEU A 164 -2.04 11.69 16.90
CA LEU A 164 -2.25 12.93 17.64
C LEU A 164 -3.41 12.84 18.62
N LYS A 165 -4.50 12.14 18.26
CA LYS A 165 -5.62 11.86 19.16
C LYS A 165 -5.20 11.13 20.44
N GLN A 166 -4.19 10.25 20.38
CA GLN A 166 -3.66 9.59 21.58
C GLN A 166 -2.92 10.55 22.52
N TYR A 167 -2.48 11.70 22.00
CA TYR A 167 -1.94 12.82 22.80
C TYR A 167 -3.01 13.83 23.23
N GLY A 168 -4.30 13.59 22.89
CA GLY A 168 -5.43 14.43 23.28
C GLY A 168 -5.64 15.67 22.40
N PHE A 169 -5.14 15.68 21.17
CA PHE A 169 -5.40 16.75 20.20
C PHE A 169 -5.48 16.23 18.76
N THR A 170 -6.03 17.06 17.89
CA THR A 170 -6.28 16.78 16.47
C THR A 170 -5.65 17.83 15.57
N PHE A 171 -5.75 17.66 14.27
CA PHE A 171 -5.38 18.69 13.31
C PHE A 171 -6.27 19.95 13.43
N GLU A 172 -7.53 19.80 13.86
CA GLU A 172 -8.42 20.94 14.06
C GLU A 172 -8.01 21.75 15.29
N ASP A 173 -7.65 21.08 16.39
CA ASP A 173 -7.14 21.78 17.58
C ASP A 173 -5.93 22.66 17.28
N ILE A 174 -5.01 22.22 16.41
CA ILE A 174 -3.86 23.03 15.97
C ILE A 174 -4.32 24.35 15.32
N LYS A 175 -5.38 24.32 14.51
CA LYS A 175 -5.95 25.51 13.89
C LYS A 175 -6.65 26.40 14.92
N GLU A 176 -7.37 25.81 15.86
CA GLU A 176 -8.00 26.53 16.98
C GLU A 176 -6.97 27.24 17.87
N TRP A 177 -5.75 26.68 18.01
CA TRP A 177 -4.64 27.32 18.71
C TRP A 177 -4.01 28.49 17.91
N GLY A 178 -4.52 28.75 16.69
CA GLY A 178 -4.03 29.81 15.80
C GLY A 178 -2.87 29.37 14.91
N GLY A 179 -2.58 28.06 14.84
CA GLY A 179 -1.66 27.47 13.88
C GLY A 179 -2.35 27.17 12.55
N SER A 180 -1.71 26.36 11.70
CA SER A 180 -2.28 25.90 10.45
C SER A 180 -1.94 24.43 10.18
N VAL A 181 -2.82 23.74 9.46
CA VAL A 181 -2.55 22.39 8.95
C VAL A 181 -2.84 22.38 7.45
N SER A 182 -1.80 22.10 6.66
CA SER A 182 -1.89 22.03 5.21
C SER A 182 -1.70 20.61 4.71
N TYR A 183 -2.65 20.15 3.88
CA TYR A 183 -2.63 18.84 3.24
C TYR A 183 -1.99 18.98 1.86
N VAL A 184 -0.75 18.57 1.71
CA VAL A 184 0.07 18.84 0.53
C VAL A 184 0.70 17.56 -0.05
N SER A 185 1.26 17.65 -1.24
CA SER A 185 2.13 16.60 -1.78
C SER A 185 3.46 16.58 -1.04
N TYR A 186 4.20 15.48 -1.10
CA TYR A 186 5.50 15.37 -0.41
C TYR A 186 6.54 16.34 -0.98
N ALA A 187 6.54 16.56 -2.30
CA ALA A 187 7.43 17.53 -2.94
C ALA A 187 7.11 18.96 -2.48
N GLU A 188 5.82 19.32 -2.39
CA GLU A 188 5.38 20.61 -1.90
C GLU A 188 5.71 20.81 -0.42
N ALA A 189 5.54 19.75 0.41
CA ALA A 189 5.96 19.80 1.82
C ALA A 189 7.45 20.07 1.95
N SER A 190 8.28 19.42 1.13
CA SER A 190 9.72 19.68 1.09
C SER A 190 10.03 21.14 0.78
N SER A 191 9.45 21.69 -0.29
CA SER A 191 9.68 23.09 -0.67
C SER A 191 9.22 24.08 0.42
N LEU A 192 8.01 23.89 0.97
CA LEU A 192 7.47 24.80 2.01
C LEU A 192 8.33 24.83 3.28
N ILE A 193 8.93 23.70 3.67
CA ILE A 193 9.84 23.66 4.82
C ILE A 193 11.18 24.31 4.46
N GLN A 194 11.75 24.04 3.27
CA GLN A 194 12.98 24.67 2.81
C GLN A 194 12.88 26.19 2.77
N ASP A 195 11.76 26.71 2.28
CA ASP A 195 11.49 28.14 2.15
C ASP A 195 11.07 28.82 3.48
N GLY A 196 10.97 28.05 4.59
CA GLY A 196 10.58 28.57 5.89
C GLY A 196 9.09 28.93 6.00
N HIS A 197 8.25 28.43 5.08
CA HIS A 197 6.80 28.62 5.11
C HIS A 197 6.07 27.63 6.02
N ALA A 198 6.77 26.61 6.53
CA ALA A 198 6.24 25.64 7.49
C ALA A 198 7.29 25.31 8.57
N ASP A 199 6.79 24.92 9.76
CA ASP A 199 7.59 24.67 10.96
C ASP A 199 7.78 23.18 11.22
N ALA A 200 6.82 22.36 10.78
CA ALA A 200 6.76 20.95 11.07
C ALA A 200 6.11 20.13 9.93
N TYR A 201 6.45 18.86 9.90
CA TYR A 201 5.84 17.86 9.02
C TYR A 201 5.45 16.63 9.84
N VAL A 202 4.27 16.08 9.57
CA VAL A 202 3.87 14.78 10.10
C VAL A 202 3.43 13.86 8.98
N GLY A 203 4.13 12.71 8.83
CA GLY A 203 3.89 11.74 7.76
C GLY A 203 5.06 10.78 7.58
N PRO A 204 5.09 9.94 6.54
CA PRO A 204 6.18 9.03 6.24
C PRO A 204 7.40 9.79 5.69
N ILE A 205 8.59 9.23 5.90
CA ILE A 205 9.82 9.72 5.24
C ILE A 205 9.95 8.99 3.90
N VAL A 206 9.32 9.54 2.87
CA VAL A 206 9.45 9.12 1.47
C VAL A 206 10.60 9.87 0.78
N SER A 207 10.90 9.54 -0.48
CA SER A 207 12.05 10.09 -1.21
C SER A 207 12.19 11.61 -1.11
N SER A 208 11.11 12.38 -1.35
CA SER A 208 11.15 13.85 -1.27
C SER A 208 11.41 14.38 0.15
N ILE A 209 10.88 13.71 1.17
CA ILE A 209 11.14 14.08 2.58
C ILE A 209 12.53 13.62 3.00
N ASN A 210 13.01 12.49 2.49
CA ASN A 210 14.38 12.05 2.73
C ASN A 210 15.39 13.05 2.14
N GLU A 211 15.13 13.60 0.96
CA GLU A 211 15.93 14.67 0.37
C GLU A 211 15.88 15.96 1.22
N LEU A 212 14.68 16.37 1.68
CA LEU A 212 14.52 17.51 2.58
C LEU A 212 15.42 17.41 3.80
N ILE A 213 15.39 16.29 4.52
CA ILE A 213 16.17 16.14 5.77
C ILE A 213 17.69 16.10 5.54
N THR A 214 18.17 15.97 4.32
CA THR A 214 19.60 16.13 3.99
C THR A 214 20.00 17.60 3.83
N THR A 215 19.06 18.48 3.48
CA THR A 215 19.29 19.89 3.19
C THR A 215 18.86 20.81 4.33
N VAL A 216 17.78 20.46 5.04
CA VAL A 216 17.28 21.17 6.20
C VAL A 216 17.44 20.33 7.46
N LYS A 217 18.08 20.89 8.48
CA LYS A 217 18.23 20.21 9.77
C LYS A 217 16.88 20.08 10.47
N MET A 218 16.40 18.85 10.58
CA MET A 218 15.17 18.49 11.27
C MET A 218 15.48 17.58 12.45
N LYS A 219 14.57 17.48 13.40
CA LYS A 219 14.57 16.47 14.47
C LYS A 219 13.24 15.77 14.58
N LEU A 220 13.29 14.52 14.99
CA LEU A 220 12.11 13.71 15.28
C LEU A 220 11.62 14.01 16.69
N LEU A 221 10.32 14.27 16.84
CA LEU A 221 9.62 14.13 18.12
C LEU A 221 9.17 12.67 18.24
N PRO A 222 9.78 11.86 19.12
CA PRO A 222 9.48 10.45 19.23
C PRO A 222 8.06 10.19 19.75
N ILE A 223 7.48 9.06 19.41
CA ILE A 223 6.19 8.62 19.94
C ILE A 223 6.46 7.93 21.29
N ASP A 224 5.72 8.32 22.32
CA ASP A 224 5.81 7.71 23.65
C ASP A 224 5.36 6.25 23.63
N GLN A 225 6.03 5.37 24.41
CA GLN A 225 5.72 3.95 24.45
C GLN A 225 4.25 3.69 24.79
N ALA A 226 3.69 4.41 25.76
CA ALA A 226 2.28 4.27 26.13
C ALA A 226 1.31 4.61 24.98
N VAL A 227 1.71 5.51 24.07
CA VAL A 227 0.94 5.84 22.87
C VAL A 227 1.12 4.75 21.82
N LEU A 228 2.33 4.20 21.65
CA LEU A 228 2.56 3.06 20.76
C LEU A 228 1.73 1.83 21.17
N ASP A 229 1.63 1.56 22.47
CA ASP A 229 0.83 0.44 23.01
C ASP A 229 -0.66 0.61 22.68
N LYS A 230 -1.20 1.83 22.81
CA LYS A 230 -2.59 2.15 22.41
C LYS A 230 -2.78 2.01 20.91
N LEU A 231 -1.87 2.55 20.10
CA LEU A 231 -1.93 2.45 18.65
C LEU A 231 -1.87 0.98 18.18
N SER A 232 -1.07 0.14 18.86
CA SER A 232 -1.02 -1.30 18.59
C SER A 232 -2.36 -1.98 18.88
N SER A 233 -3.03 -1.59 19.96
CA SER A 233 -4.38 -2.07 20.27
C SER A 233 -5.43 -1.63 19.24
N ASP A 234 -5.19 -0.49 18.58
CA ASP A 234 -6.02 0.06 17.49
C ASP A 234 -5.66 -0.54 16.11
N GLY A 235 -4.76 -1.53 16.05
CA GLY A 235 -4.40 -2.27 14.82
C GLY A 235 -3.24 -1.67 14.01
N TYR A 236 -2.49 -0.72 14.56
CA TYR A 236 -1.20 -0.32 14.00
C TYR A 236 -0.10 -1.29 14.42
N MET A 237 0.98 -1.35 13.65
CA MET A 237 2.16 -2.13 14.00
C MET A 237 3.16 -1.27 14.76
N THR A 238 3.94 -1.88 15.66
CA THR A 238 5.18 -1.30 16.16
C THR A 238 6.34 -1.75 15.27
N TYR A 239 7.11 -0.80 14.79
CA TYR A 239 8.30 -0.99 13.96
C TYR A 239 9.51 -0.37 14.65
N THR A 240 10.68 -0.98 14.53
CA THR A 240 11.91 -0.41 15.08
C THR A 240 12.72 0.26 13.98
N ILE A 241 12.80 1.59 14.01
CA ILE A 241 13.71 2.35 13.16
C ILE A 241 15.11 2.14 13.73
N LYS A 242 16.03 1.65 12.88
CA LYS A 242 17.40 1.33 13.32
C LYS A 242 18.25 2.57 13.51
N ALA A 243 19.12 2.53 14.50
CA ALA A 243 20.14 3.56 14.70
C ALA A 243 20.92 3.81 13.41
N GLY A 244 21.10 5.07 13.04
CA GLY A 244 21.79 5.49 11.81
C GLY A 244 20.95 5.43 10.53
N GLN A 245 19.70 4.95 10.57
CA GLN A 245 18.82 4.95 9.38
C GLN A 245 18.52 6.38 8.90
N TYR A 246 18.38 7.30 9.85
CA TYR A 246 18.35 8.75 9.60
C TYR A 246 19.31 9.41 10.57
N TYR A 247 19.93 10.55 10.20
CA TYR A 247 20.97 11.20 11.04
C TYR A 247 20.48 11.54 12.45
N PHE A 248 19.20 11.81 12.64
CA PHE A 248 18.59 12.12 13.95
C PHE A 248 18.17 10.86 14.75
N ILE A 249 18.32 9.66 14.18
CA ILE A 249 18.06 8.39 14.86
C ILE A 249 19.39 7.82 15.37
N THR A 250 19.74 8.16 16.62
CA THR A 250 21.03 7.76 17.24
C THR A 250 20.97 6.43 17.99
N LYS A 251 19.77 5.89 18.21
CA LYS A 251 19.51 4.58 18.84
C LYS A 251 18.28 3.94 18.19
N ASP A 252 18.19 2.63 18.31
CA ASP A 252 16.99 1.90 17.89
C ASP A 252 15.74 2.55 18.52
N THR A 253 14.83 3.01 17.67
CA THR A 253 13.69 3.83 18.09
C THR A 253 12.38 3.14 17.70
N PRO A 254 11.55 2.74 18.66
CA PRO A 254 10.21 2.23 18.38
C PRO A 254 9.36 3.30 17.70
N HIS A 255 8.58 2.90 16.70
CA HIS A 255 7.74 3.80 15.93
C HIS A 255 6.48 3.07 15.43
N MET A 256 5.44 3.81 15.11
CA MET A 256 4.25 3.21 14.51
C MET A 256 4.46 2.92 13.03
N ALA A 257 3.87 1.83 12.57
CA ALA A 257 3.84 1.46 11.15
C ALA A 257 2.47 0.91 10.77
N GLU A 258 2.20 0.91 9.49
CA GLU A 258 1.08 0.19 8.88
C GLU A 258 1.57 -0.86 7.89
N THR A 259 0.70 -1.79 7.60
CA THR A 259 0.95 -2.90 6.68
C THR A 259 0.47 -2.54 5.28
N VAL A 260 1.40 -2.38 4.36
CA VAL A 260 1.09 -2.14 2.94
C VAL A 260 0.51 -3.38 2.31
N VAL A 261 -0.65 -3.24 1.68
CA VAL A 261 -1.33 -4.30 0.94
C VAL A 261 -1.71 -3.85 -0.46
N LEU A 262 -1.90 -4.83 -1.35
CA LEU A 262 -2.40 -4.65 -2.71
C LEU A 262 -3.85 -5.13 -2.78
N PRO A 263 -4.85 -4.26 -2.58
CA PRO A 263 -6.24 -4.58 -2.83
C PRO A 263 -6.51 -4.74 -4.32
N VAL A 264 -7.37 -5.70 -4.65
CA VAL A 264 -7.80 -6.02 -6.01
C VAL A 264 -9.31 -6.19 -6.06
N GLY A 265 -9.91 -6.01 -7.24
CA GLY A 265 -11.32 -6.30 -7.46
C GLY A 265 -11.62 -7.77 -7.25
N ALA A 266 -12.66 -8.06 -6.44
CA ALA A 266 -13.03 -9.44 -6.12
C ALA A 266 -13.49 -10.25 -7.34
N ASN A 267 -13.92 -9.58 -8.41
CA ASN A 267 -14.43 -10.18 -9.63
C ASN A 267 -13.38 -10.29 -10.74
N LEU A 268 -12.11 -9.99 -10.47
CA LEU A 268 -11.04 -10.17 -11.45
C LEU A 268 -10.87 -11.67 -11.76
N PRO A 269 -10.48 -12.05 -13.00
CA PRO A 269 -10.21 -13.43 -13.33
C PRO A 269 -9.09 -14.02 -12.45
N ASP A 270 -9.34 -15.17 -11.87
CA ASP A 270 -8.39 -15.85 -10.98
C ASP A 270 -7.02 -16.07 -11.65
N ASP A 271 -7.00 -16.41 -12.94
CA ASP A 271 -5.76 -16.64 -13.68
C ASP A 271 -4.94 -15.37 -13.86
N ALA A 272 -5.58 -14.22 -14.04
CA ALA A 272 -4.89 -12.94 -14.14
C ALA A 272 -4.23 -12.55 -12.80
N VAL A 273 -4.99 -12.67 -11.70
CA VAL A 273 -4.45 -12.37 -10.35
C VAL A 273 -3.40 -13.40 -9.95
N TYR A 274 -3.58 -14.68 -10.29
CA TYR A 274 -2.57 -15.72 -10.08
C TYR A 274 -1.26 -15.39 -10.81
N ALA A 275 -1.32 -15.07 -12.11
CA ALA A 275 -0.14 -14.78 -12.91
C ALA A 275 0.61 -13.54 -12.38
N LEU A 276 -0.12 -12.48 -12.00
CA LEU A 276 0.48 -11.27 -11.42
C LEU A 276 1.09 -11.56 -10.05
N THR A 277 0.40 -12.30 -9.17
CA THR A 277 0.94 -12.72 -7.87
C THR A 277 2.23 -13.53 -8.05
N LYS A 278 2.21 -14.49 -8.96
CA LYS A 278 3.36 -15.35 -9.26
C LYS A 278 4.57 -14.54 -9.70
N VAL A 279 4.44 -13.65 -10.68
CA VAL A 279 5.59 -12.88 -11.18
C VAL A 279 6.18 -11.96 -10.11
N LEU A 280 5.34 -11.30 -9.29
CA LEU A 280 5.81 -10.42 -8.22
C LEU A 280 6.51 -11.21 -7.09
N CYS A 281 6.06 -12.43 -6.81
CA CYS A 281 6.70 -13.31 -5.83
C CYS A 281 7.97 -13.98 -6.35
N GLU A 282 8.04 -14.32 -7.63
CA GLU A 282 9.22 -14.97 -8.25
C GLU A 282 10.32 -13.96 -8.61
N LYS A 283 9.98 -12.66 -8.71
CA LYS A 283 10.90 -11.55 -8.95
C LYS A 283 10.79 -10.47 -7.86
N PRO A 284 11.09 -10.82 -6.59
CA PRO A 284 10.86 -9.92 -5.46
C PRO A 284 11.68 -8.63 -5.53
N GLU A 285 12.78 -8.63 -6.28
CA GLU A 285 13.60 -7.45 -6.55
C GLU A 285 12.82 -6.34 -7.27
N MET A 286 11.79 -6.67 -8.03
CA MET A 286 10.92 -5.65 -8.64
C MET A 286 10.29 -4.75 -7.57
N ILE A 287 9.83 -5.33 -6.47
CA ILE A 287 9.25 -4.59 -5.35
C ILE A 287 10.35 -3.99 -4.47
N ARG A 288 11.38 -4.78 -4.11
CA ARG A 288 12.44 -4.36 -3.19
C ARG A 288 13.20 -3.12 -3.66
N ASN A 289 13.38 -2.97 -4.97
CA ASN A 289 14.13 -1.87 -5.57
C ASN A 289 13.31 -0.58 -5.72
N VAL A 290 12.01 -0.58 -5.40
CA VAL A 290 11.16 0.63 -5.47
C VAL A 290 11.62 1.68 -4.46
N HIS A 291 11.83 1.27 -3.22
CA HIS A 291 12.24 2.14 -2.12
C HIS A 291 12.80 1.28 -0.97
N GLN A 292 13.65 1.88 -0.11
CA GLN A 292 14.24 1.18 1.04
C GLN A 292 13.20 0.53 1.97
N THR A 293 12.01 1.10 2.11
CA THR A 293 10.89 0.54 2.87
C THR A 293 10.50 -0.85 2.38
N TYR A 294 10.59 -1.10 1.07
CA TYR A 294 10.22 -2.38 0.47
C TYR A 294 11.38 -3.38 0.37
N SER A 295 12.60 -3.00 0.77
CA SER A 295 13.76 -3.91 0.78
C SER A 295 13.54 -5.17 1.61
N VAL A 296 12.64 -5.11 2.59
CA VAL A 296 12.23 -6.21 3.46
C VAL A 296 11.13 -7.10 2.88
N PHE A 297 10.67 -6.84 1.65
CA PHE A 297 9.63 -7.66 1.03
C PHE A 297 10.07 -9.12 0.96
N ASP A 298 9.27 -9.99 1.57
CA ASP A 298 9.46 -11.43 1.59
C ASP A 298 8.21 -12.10 0.98
N PRO A 299 8.33 -12.68 -0.23
CA PRO A 299 7.22 -13.33 -0.89
C PRO A 299 6.51 -14.39 -0.04
N SER A 300 7.24 -15.12 0.79
CA SER A 300 6.67 -16.17 1.64
C SER A 300 5.69 -15.63 2.70
N LYS A 301 5.76 -14.33 2.97
CA LYS A 301 4.90 -13.61 3.91
C LYS A 301 3.74 -12.87 3.23
N SER A 302 3.58 -13.01 1.91
CA SER A 302 2.58 -12.24 1.16
C SER A 302 1.13 -12.50 1.58
N ALA A 303 0.85 -13.58 2.30
CA ALA A 303 -0.44 -13.89 2.91
C ALA A 303 -0.54 -13.51 4.40
N ASP A 304 0.56 -13.08 5.03
CA ASP A 304 0.57 -12.70 6.44
C ASP A 304 -0.34 -11.48 6.68
N TYR A 305 -0.86 -11.38 7.90
CA TYR A 305 -1.78 -10.30 8.32
C TYR A 305 -3.12 -10.23 7.58
N ILE A 306 -3.40 -11.18 6.66
CA ILE A 306 -4.62 -11.21 5.85
C ILE A 306 -5.37 -12.51 6.16
N ALA A 307 -6.57 -12.43 6.70
CA ALA A 307 -7.39 -13.61 6.89
C ALA A 307 -7.74 -14.22 5.52
N VAL A 308 -7.64 -15.56 5.40
CA VAL A 308 -7.73 -16.31 4.13
C VAL A 308 -8.96 -15.95 3.29
N GLN A 309 -10.12 -15.71 3.95
CA GLN A 309 -11.36 -15.31 3.26
C GLN A 309 -11.27 -13.94 2.56
N TYR A 310 -10.28 -13.13 2.88
CA TYR A 310 -10.07 -11.82 2.26
C TYR A 310 -9.00 -11.85 1.16
N ILE A 311 -8.28 -12.96 1.00
CA ILE A 311 -7.33 -13.14 -0.10
C ILE A 311 -8.10 -13.45 -1.38
N HIS A 312 -7.67 -12.86 -2.50
CA HIS A 312 -8.25 -13.16 -3.82
C HIS A 312 -7.96 -14.62 -4.20
N PRO A 313 -8.94 -15.38 -4.77
CA PRO A 313 -8.77 -16.80 -5.06
C PRO A 313 -7.54 -17.10 -5.93
N GLY A 314 -7.25 -16.27 -6.93
CA GLY A 314 -6.06 -16.42 -7.78
C GLY A 314 -4.76 -16.31 -7.01
N ALA A 315 -4.64 -15.35 -6.09
CA ALA A 315 -3.47 -15.21 -5.22
C ALA A 315 -3.37 -16.38 -4.23
N LEU A 316 -4.50 -16.77 -3.62
CA LEU A 316 -4.57 -17.87 -2.67
C LEU A 316 -4.14 -19.20 -3.33
N ARG A 317 -4.49 -19.44 -4.59
CA ARG A 317 -4.05 -20.61 -5.37
C ARG A 317 -2.52 -20.68 -5.43
N TYR A 318 -1.86 -19.57 -5.76
CA TYR A 318 -0.40 -19.51 -5.80
C TYR A 318 0.22 -19.75 -4.42
N TYR A 319 -0.33 -19.14 -3.36
CA TYR A 319 0.19 -19.32 -2.00
C TYR A 319 0.06 -20.76 -1.50
N LYS A 320 -1.03 -21.44 -1.83
CA LYS A 320 -1.22 -22.88 -1.53
C LYS A 320 -0.22 -23.76 -2.29
N GLU A 321 0.06 -23.48 -3.56
CA GLU A 321 1.07 -24.18 -4.34
C GLU A 321 2.47 -24.07 -3.72
N LYS A 322 2.78 -22.93 -3.11
CA LYS A 322 4.04 -22.69 -2.41
C LYS A 322 4.06 -23.23 -0.97
N GLY A 323 2.93 -23.71 -0.45
CA GLY A 323 2.80 -24.17 0.92
C GLY A 323 2.85 -23.03 1.97
N TRP A 324 2.60 -21.80 1.56
CA TRP A 324 2.60 -20.63 2.46
C TRP A 324 1.28 -20.45 3.20
N VAL A 325 0.20 -21.02 2.67
CA VAL A 325 -1.14 -21.05 3.29
C VAL A 325 -1.65 -22.48 3.25
N LYS A 326 -2.25 -22.92 4.36
CA LYS A 326 -2.83 -24.29 4.50
C LYS A 326 -4.21 -24.37 3.88
#